data_4e2ba5345c0f869f096c7f5f4bb3dd8f
#
_entry.id   4e2ba5345c0f869f096c7f5f4bb3dd8f
#
_cell.length_a   1.000
_cell.length_b   1.000
_cell.length_c   1.000
_cell.angle_alpha   90.00
_cell.angle_beta   90.00
_cell.angle_gamma   90.00
#
_symmetry.space_group_name_H-M   'P 1'
#
loop_
_entity.id
_entity.type
_entity.pdbx_description
1 polymer ?
#
loop_
_entity_poly.entity_id
_entity_poly.type
_entity_poly.pdbx_seq_one_letter_code
_entity_poly.pdbx_strand_id
1 'polypeptide(L)'
;MVTVSRPDSPREGRLTGVGVGPGDPELLTTRALRVLHGADRVIAPTTALDAIGRAETIVRQAAPEVPIERLVFDMGASRQASHEAAAEQLLPALAAGDHVAFVTLGDPNVYSTFSSLVDALRRHVPDLSVETVPGIMAFQELASRAGVVVLDGTERLALVTALDGVADVARAIEDTEAAVVVYKGGRHLPEIARLLDKAGRSEGAVFGELLGLPGEQLKPVSEAGDQPATYLATVIVPPVRRERSDG
;
A
#
# COMPACT_ATOMS: atom_id res chain seq x y z
N MET A 1 -19.46 52.57 7.52
CA MET A 1 -19.71 51.30 8.24
C MET A 1 -18.55 50.35 7.88
N VAL A 2 -17.55 50.31 8.74
CA VAL A 2 -16.34 49.48 8.50
C VAL A 2 -16.68 48.08 8.91
N THR A 3 -16.76 47.14 7.94
CA THR A 3 -16.92 45.71 8.20
C THR A 3 -15.62 45.19 8.79
N VAL A 4 -15.59 45.01 10.09
CA VAL A 4 -14.49 44.33 10.77
C VAL A 4 -14.58 42.84 10.37
N SER A 5 -13.67 42.38 9.52
CA SER A 5 -13.46 40.98 9.24
C SER A 5 -13.18 40.25 10.58
N ARG A 6 -13.97 39.26 10.94
CA ARG A 6 -13.64 38.38 12.06
C ARG A 6 -12.24 37.77 11.80
N PRO A 7 -11.36 37.72 12.80
CA PRO A 7 -10.13 36.99 12.65
C PRO A 7 -10.48 35.53 12.28
N ASP A 8 -9.80 35.01 11.25
CA ASP A 8 -9.89 33.60 10.86
C ASP A 8 -9.72 32.74 12.12
N SER A 9 -10.67 31.85 12.35
CA SER A 9 -10.49 30.82 13.37
C SER A 9 -9.19 30.07 13.06
N PRO A 10 -8.35 29.78 14.06
CA PRO A 10 -7.11 29.06 13.81
C PRO A 10 -7.44 27.79 13.02
N ARG A 11 -6.71 27.58 11.91
CA ARG A 11 -6.87 26.37 11.10
C ARG A 11 -6.57 25.18 11.99
N GLU A 12 -7.45 24.19 11.99
CA GLU A 12 -7.19 22.91 12.64
C GLU A 12 -6.26 22.08 11.75
N GLY A 13 -5.18 21.59 12.36
CA GLY A 13 -4.26 20.68 11.66
C GLY A 13 -4.96 19.40 11.24
N ARG A 14 -4.65 18.92 10.05
CA ARG A 14 -5.25 17.69 9.52
C ARG A 14 -4.20 16.81 8.83
N LEU A 15 -4.43 15.52 8.90
CA LEU A 15 -3.59 14.51 8.28
C LEU A 15 -4.38 13.79 7.19
N THR A 16 -3.83 13.72 5.97
CA THR A 16 -4.42 12.93 4.88
C THR A 16 -3.45 11.84 4.46
N GLY A 17 -3.86 10.57 4.62
CA GLY A 17 -3.15 9.44 4.02
C GLY A 17 -3.46 9.35 2.53
N VAL A 18 -2.43 9.42 1.69
CA VAL A 18 -2.59 9.44 0.24
C VAL A 18 -2.00 8.18 -0.37
N GLY A 19 -2.85 7.33 -0.93
CA GLY A 19 -2.41 6.18 -1.73
C GLY A 19 -1.85 6.64 -3.07
N VAL A 20 -0.60 6.27 -3.36
CA VAL A 20 0.08 6.68 -4.59
C VAL A 20 0.15 5.57 -5.65
N GLY A 21 -0.60 4.50 -5.47
CA GLY A 21 -0.58 3.38 -6.41
C GLY A 21 0.61 2.44 -6.21
N PRO A 22 0.74 1.42 -7.08
CA PRO A 22 1.68 0.32 -6.88
C PRO A 22 3.11 0.61 -7.39
N GLY A 23 3.27 1.58 -8.31
CA GLY A 23 4.58 1.89 -8.92
C GLY A 23 4.51 2.86 -10.08
N ASP A 24 3.60 2.64 -11.02
CA ASP A 24 3.41 3.50 -12.18
C ASP A 24 2.78 4.84 -11.75
N PRO A 25 3.41 5.99 -12.05
CA PRO A 25 2.88 7.32 -11.73
C PRO A 25 1.55 7.64 -12.43
N GLU A 26 1.21 7.02 -13.54
CA GLU A 26 -0.08 7.20 -14.23
C GLU A 26 -1.25 6.58 -13.45
N LEU A 27 -0.96 5.72 -12.46
CA LEU A 27 -1.95 5.12 -11.59
C LEU A 27 -2.27 5.95 -10.33
N LEU A 28 -1.73 7.17 -10.21
CA LEU A 28 -2.22 8.11 -9.21
C LEU A 28 -3.64 8.56 -9.56
N THR A 29 -4.49 8.59 -8.54
CA THR A 29 -5.83 9.14 -8.73
C THR A 29 -5.78 10.67 -8.87
N THR A 30 -6.69 11.26 -9.64
CA THR A 30 -6.81 12.72 -9.74
C THR A 30 -7.08 13.39 -8.38
N ARG A 31 -7.71 12.66 -7.42
CA ARG A 31 -7.88 13.13 -6.05
C ARG A 31 -6.56 13.15 -5.29
N ALA A 32 -5.71 12.14 -5.47
CA ALA A 32 -4.38 12.11 -4.88
C ALA A 32 -3.56 13.31 -5.33
N LEU A 33 -3.47 13.56 -6.65
CA LEU A 33 -2.76 14.72 -7.21
C LEU A 33 -3.28 16.04 -6.62
N ARG A 34 -4.60 16.23 -6.53
CA ARG A 34 -5.20 17.44 -5.97
C ARG A 34 -4.81 17.64 -4.49
N VAL A 35 -4.77 16.57 -3.71
CA VAL A 35 -4.37 16.64 -2.29
C VAL A 35 -2.89 16.97 -2.18
N LEU A 36 -2.03 16.34 -2.98
CA LEU A 36 -0.59 16.60 -2.98
C LEU A 36 -0.26 18.06 -3.30
N HIS A 37 -0.96 18.68 -4.29
CA HIS A 37 -0.78 20.08 -4.62
C HIS A 37 -1.38 21.05 -3.59
N GLY A 38 -2.40 20.62 -2.85
CA GLY A 38 -3.10 21.47 -1.89
C GLY A 38 -2.66 21.31 -0.44
N ALA A 39 -1.75 20.40 -0.15
CA ALA A 39 -1.21 20.20 1.20
C ALA A 39 -0.12 21.22 1.52
N ASP A 40 -0.05 21.65 2.79
CA ASP A 40 1.03 22.54 3.26
C ASP A 40 2.34 21.75 3.35
N ARG A 41 2.27 20.43 3.65
CA ARG A 41 3.43 19.54 3.71
C ARG A 41 3.10 18.18 3.12
N VAL A 42 4.01 17.64 2.29
CA VAL A 42 3.92 16.28 1.75
C VAL A 42 5.04 15.43 2.34
N ILE A 43 4.66 14.37 3.03
CA ILE A 43 5.55 13.51 3.81
C ILE A 43 5.62 12.12 3.17
N ALA A 44 6.84 11.67 2.88
CA ALA A 44 7.08 10.31 2.37
C ALA A 44 7.85 9.47 3.40
N PRO A 45 7.37 8.24 3.69
CA PRO A 45 8.08 7.32 4.57
C PRO A 45 9.37 6.82 3.92
N THR A 46 10.43 6.74 4.73
CA THR A 46 11.70 6.15 4.34
C THR A 46 12.33 5.38 5.51
N THR A 47 13.33 4.56 5.24
CA THR A 47 14.14 3.87 6.26
C THR A 47 15.41 4.64 6.61
N ALA A 48 15.82 5.61 5.79
CA ALA A 48 16.97 6.48 6.02
C ALA A 48 16.80 7.79 5.26
N LEU A 49 17.33 8.90 5.78
CA LEU A 49 17.16 10.25 5.18
C LEU A 49 17.77 10.38 3.78
N ASP A 50 18.81 9.62 3.48
CA ASP A 50 19.50 9.58 2.19
C ASP A 50 18.86 8.59 1.20
N ALA A 51 17.92 7.77 1.64
CA ALA A 51 17.23 6.80 0.82
C ALA A 51 15.90 7.37 0.25
N ILE A 52 15.73 7.29 -1.06
CA ILE A 52 14.47 7.64 -1.72
C ILE A 52 13.52 6.44 -1.59
N GLY A 53 12.40 6.66 -0.91
CA GLY A 53 11.33 5.67 -0.79
C GLY A 53 10.55 5.51 -2.11
N ARG A 54 9.91 4.36 -2.30
CA ARG A 54 9.13 4.08 -3.54
C ARG A 54 7.95 5.03 -3.70
N ALA A 55 7.21 5.32 -2.64
CA ALA A 55 6.12 6.29 -2.69
C ALA A 55 6.63 7.69 -3.08
N GLU A 56 7.80 8.11 -2.58
CA GLU A 56 8.46 9.35 -2.99
C GLU A 56 8.81 9.34 -4.48
N THR A 57 9.35 8.23 -4.99
CA THR A 57 9.70 8.09 -6.42
C THR A 57 8.48 8.30 -7.31
N ILE A 58 7.35 7.69 -6.98
CA ILE A 58 6.10 7.83 -7.73
C ILE A 58 5.63 9.29 -7.74
N VAL A 59 5.60 9.95 -6.57
CA VAL A 59 5.15 11.35 -6.48
C VAL A 59 6.08 12.28 -7.25
N ARG A 60 7.42 12.09 -7.18
CA ARG A 60 8.38 12.89 -7.94
C ARG A 60 8.21 12.78 -9.46
N GLN A 61 7.74 11.63 -9.94
CA GLN A 61 7.46 11.43 -11.37
C GLN A 61 6.13 12.05 -11.78
N ALA A 62 5.09 11.91 -10.94
CA ALA A 62 3.74 12.39 -11.26
C ALA A 62 3.54 13.89 -11.00
N ALA A 63 4.23 14.45 -10.01
CA ALA A 63 4.13 15.84 -9.55
C ALA A 63 5.50 16.37 -9.11
N PRO A 64 6.44 16.58 -10.05
CA PRO A 64 7.83 16.94 -9.75
C PRO A 64 7.98 18.28 -9.03
N GLU A 65 7.00 19.16 -9.12
CA GLU A 65 6.96 20.47 -8.45
C GLU A 65 6.54 20.40 -6.98
N VAL A 66 5.97 19.28 -6.53
CA VAL A 66 5.55 19.11 -5.13
C VAL A 66 6.76 18.86 -4.23
N PRO A 67 7.02 19.73 -3.25
CA PRO A 67 8.10 19.49 -2.29
C PRO A 67 7.76 18.32 -1.38
N ILE A 68 8.72 17.39 -1.22
CA ILE A 68 8.53 16.18 -0.40
C ILE A 68 9.53 16.18 0.73
N GLU A 69 9.04 16.02 1.95
CA GLU A 69 9.82 15.80 3.15
C GLU A 69 9.86 14.30 3.49
N ARG A 70 11.00 13.82 3.96
CA ARG A 70 11.15 12.41 4.35
C ARG A 70 10.93 12.23 5.84
N LEU A 71 10.14 11.22 6.20
CA LEU A 71 9.91 10.79 7.56
C LEU A 71 10.53 9.41 7.74
N VAL A 72 11.52 9.34 8.63
CA VAL A 72 12.28 8.09 8.86
C VAL A 72 11.51 7.17 9.81
N PHE A 73 11.33 5.91 9.39
CA PHE A 73 10.86 4.82 10.22
C PHE A 73 12.06 3.90 10.51
N ASP A 74 12.58 3.98 11.73
CA ASP A 74 13.75 3.22 12.14
C ASP A 74 13.44 1.71 12.18
N MET A 75 14.15 0.95 11.35
CA MET A 75 14.02 -0.51 11.26
C MET A 75 14.74 -1.24 12.41
N GLY A 76 15.64 -0.57 13.14
CA GLY A 76 16.34 -1.10 14.31
C GLY A 76 15.57 -0.96 15.62
N ALA A 77 14.61 -0.03 15.67
CA ALA A 77 13.73 0.16 16.82
C ALA A 77 12.54 -0.82 16.78
N SER A 78 11.86 -0.96 17.92
CA SER A 78 10.57 -1.63 17.91
C SER A 78 9.60 -0.87 17.01
N ARG A 79 8.66 -1.58 16.37
CA ARG A 79 7.67 -0.96 15.49
C ARG A 79 6.94 0.21 16.18
N GLN A 80 6.56 0.02 17.44
CA GLN A 80 5.87 1.04 18.23
C GLN A 80 6.76 2.28 18.45
N ALA A 81 8.02 2.10 18.86
CA ALA A 81 8.95 3.22 19.11
C ALA A 81 9.24 4.01 17.82
N SER A 82 9.39 3.32 16.69
CA SER A 82 9.60 3.95 15.38
C SER A 82 8.41 4.83 14.97
N HIS A 83 7.17 4.35 15.17
CA HIS A 83 5.98 5.14 14.84
C HIS A 83 5.76 6.30 15.82
N GLU A 84 6.11 6.14 17.09
CA GLU A 84 6.05 7.22 18.09
C GLU A 84 7.01 8.36 17.72
N ALA A 85 8.27 8.03 17.43
CA ALA A 85 9.25 9.02 17.01
C ALA A 85 8.87 9.73 15.69
N ALA A 86 8.23 9.01 14.77
CA ALA A 86 7.69 9.59 13.55
C ALA A 86 6.50 10.53 13.82
N ALA A 87 5.61 10.16 14.73
CA ALA A 87 4.48 10.99 15.15
C ALA A 87 4.95 12.30 15.79
N GLU A 88 5.91 12.25 16.72
CA GLU A 88 6.47 13.42 17.39
C GLU A 88 7.00 14.47 16.41
N GLN A 89 7.59 14.05 15.28
CA GLN A 89 8.08 14.96 14.24
C GLN A 89 6.96 15.70 13.50
N LEU A 90 5.74 15.16 13.45
CA LEU A 90 4.61 15.78 12.76
C LEU A 90 3.77 16.68 13.68
N LEU A 91 3.85 16.51 15.01
CA LEU A 91 3.07 17.28 15.98
C LEU A 91 3.21 18.80 15.81
N PRO A 92 4.41 19.39 15.61
CA PRO A 92 4.52 20.83 15.44
C PRO A 92 3.75 21.39 14.24
N ALA A 93 3.78 20.70 13.10
CA ALA A 93 3.05 21.10 11.90
C ALA A 93 1.53 20.99 12.10
N LEU A 94 1.06 19.91 12.68
CA LEU A 94 -0.35 19.73 13.00
C LEU A 94 -0.84 20.77 14.02
N ALA A 95 -0.04 21.09 15.04
CA ALA A 95 -0.36 22.14 16.02
C ALA A 95 -0.39 23.55 15.38
N ALA A 96 0.40 23.79 14.32
CA ALA A 96 0.38 25.03 13.56
C ALA A 96 -0.85 25.16 12.63
N GLY A 97 -1.65 24.09 12.50
CA GLY A 97 -2.82 24.08 11.64
C GLY A 97 -2.53 23.62 10.19
N ASP A 98 -1.37 23.00 9.96
CA ASP A 98 -0.99 22.54 8.63
C ASP A 98 -1.85 21.36 8.16
N HIS A 99 -2.09 21.32 6.85
CA HIS A 99 -2.55 20.14 6.15
C HIS A 99 -1.34 19.28 5.76
N VAL A 100 -1.17 18.16 6.45
CA VAL A 100 -0.10 17.20 6.19
C VAL A 100 -0.63 16.06 5.33
N ALA A 101 -0.07 15.85 4.13
CA ALA A 101 -0.33 14.70 3.28
C ALA A 101 0.78 13.65 3.47
N PHE A 102 0.42 12.46 3.95
CA PHE A 102 1.34 11.34 4.09
C PHE A 102 1.15 10.35 2.94
N VAL A 103 2.16 10.20 2.10
CA VAL A 103 2.07 9.30 0.94
C VAL A 103 2.43 7.86 1.31
N THR A 104 1.70 6.91 0.75
CA THR A 104 1.96 5.48 0.95
C THR A 104 1.77 4.69 -0.34
N LEU A 105 2.62 3.69 -0.54
CA LEU A 105 2.51 2.76 -1.66
C LEU A 105 1.18 2.00 -1.59
N GLY A 106 0.49 1.85 -2.72
CA GLY A 106 -0.84 1.23 -2.77
C GLY A 106 -1.90 2.10 -2.10
N ASP A 107 -2.56 1.57 -1.09
CA ASP A 107 -3.69 2.18 -0.37
C ASP A 107 -3.36 2.41 1.12
N PRO A 108 -3.72 3.57 1.72
CA PRO A 108 -3.40 3.88 3.11
C PRO A 108 -4.11 2.99 4.13
N ASN A 109 -5.22 2.35 3.75
CA ASN A 109 -6.04 1.53 4.65
C ASN A 109 -5.72 0.02 4.56
N VAL A 110 -4.76 -0.38 3.67
CA VAL A 110 -4.42 -1.80 3.46
C VAL A 110 -2.94 -2.04 3.70
N TYR A 111 -2.60 -2.70 4.81
CA TYR A 111 -1.24 -3.07 5.22
C TYR A 111 -0.20 -1.93 5.16
N SER A 112 -0.65 -0.69 5.37
CA SER A 112 0.16 0.52 5.34
C SER A 112 0.72 0.88 6.73
N THR A 113 1.85 1.59 6.76
CA THR A 113 2.38 2.23 7.98
C THR A 113 1.52 3.42 8.43
N PHE A 114 0.65 3.94 7.56
CA PHE A 114 -0.21 5.10 7.86
C PHE A 114 -1.13 4.86 9.06
N SER A 115 -1.78 3.69 9.15
CA SER A 115 -2.68 3.38 10.27
C SER A 115 -1.95 3.42 11.62
N SER A 116 -0.76 2.82 11.70
CA SER A 116 0.04 2.83 12.94
C SER A 116 0.57 4.24 13.28
N LEU A 117 0.85 5.06 12.26
CA LEU A 117 1.20 6.48 12.47
C LEU A 117 0.01 7.28 13.02
N VAL A 118 -1.19 7.06 12.48
CA VAL A 118 -2.43 7.67 13.00
C VAL A 118 -2.66 7.30 14.45
N ASP A 119 -2.51 6.02 14.79
CA ASP A 119 -2.65 5.55 16.17
C ASP A 119 -1.63 6.21 17.12
N ALA A 120 -0.39 6.42 16.66
CA ALA A 120 0.63 7.13 17.42
C ALA A 120 0.26 8.61 17.61
N LEU A 121 -0.15 9.31 16.56
CA LEU A 121 -0.56 10.71 16.62
C LEU A 121 -1.77 10.93 17.52
N ARG A 122 -2.77 10.05 17.49
CA ARG A 122 -3.97 10.16 18.32
C ARG A 122 -3.71 9.99 19.82
N ARG A 123 -2.60 9.42 20.22
CA ARG A 123 -2.18 9.44 21.64
C ARG A 123 -1.84 10.85 22.13
N HIS A 124 -1.38 11.73 21.22
CA HIS A 124 -1.03 13.13 21.51
C HIS A 124 -2.17 14.10 21.18
N VAL A 125 -2.91 13.83 20.09
CA VAL A 125 -4.01 14.64 19.58
C VAL A 125 -5.23 13.73 19.34
N PRO A 126 -6.03 13.42 20.38
CA PRO A 126 -7.15 12.48 20.28
C PRO A 126 -8.17 12.81 19.17
N ASP A 127 -8.45 14.10 18.97
CA ASP A 127 -9.45 14.61 18.02
C ASP A 127 -8.81 14.99 16.67
N LEU A 128 -7.59 14.48 16.36
CA LEU A 128 -6.92 14.76 15.09
C LEU A 128 -7.83 14.41 13.91
N SER A 129 -8.06 15.42 13.04
CA SER A 129 -8.77 15.23 11.78
C SER A 129 -7.92 14.38 10.83
N VAL A 130 -8.42 13.21 10.47
CA VAL A 130 -7.73 12.24 9.60
C VAL A 130 -8.63 11.86 8.44
N GLU A 131 -8.10 12.01 7.22
CA GLU A 131 -8.74 11.58 5.98
C GLU A 131 -7.85 10.59 5.23
N THR A 132 -8.44 9.85 4.28
CA THR A 132 -7.69 9.00 3.36
C THR A 132 -8.13 9.23 1.91
N VAL A 133 -7.16 9.15 1.01
CA VAL A 133 -7.38 9.06 -0.43
C VAL A 133 -6.98 7.68 -0.88
N PRO A 134 -7.92 6.86 -1.39
CA PRO A 134 -7.59 5.51 -1.81
C PRO A 134 -6.61 5.51 -2.98
N GLY A 135 -5.79 4.47 -3.02
CA GLY A 135 -4.86 4.21 -4.12
C GLY A 135 -5.08 2.84 -4.74
N ILE A 136 -4.65 2.68 -5.99
CA ILE A 136 -4.67 1.38 -6.66
C ILE A 136 -3.70 0.44 -5.96
N MET A 137 -4.17 -0.75 -5.61
CA MET A 137 -3.34 -1.75 -4.93
C MET A 137 -2.56 -2.60 -5.92
N ALA A 138 -1.41 -3.14 -5.50
CA ALA A 138 -0.52 -3.92 -6.36
C ALA A 138 -1.21 -5.14 -7.01
N PHE A 139 -2.15 -5.80 -6.32
CA PHE A 139 -2.86 -6.92 -6.92
C PHE A 139 -3.79 -6.51 -8.07
N GLN A 140 -4.37 -5.31 -8.03
CA GLN A 140 -5.22 -4.80 -9.10
C GLN A 140 -4.39 -4.54 -10.37
N GLU A 141 -3.22 -3.94 -10.21
CA GLU A 141 -2.27 -3.73 -11.31
C GLU A 141 -1.74 -5.07 -11.84
N LEU A 142 -1.35 -5.99 -10.96
CA LEU A 142 -0.91 -7.33 -11.35
C LEU A 142 -1.99 -8.07 -12.14
N ALA A 143 -3.24 -8.04 -11.67
CA ALA A 143 -4.37 -8.67 -12.34
C ALA A 143 -4.61 -8.10 -13.74
N SER A 144 -4.59 -6.76 -13.85
CA SER A 144 -4.76 -6.04 -15.11
C SER A 144 -3.70 -6.44 -16.14
N ARG A 145 -2.44 -6.46 -15.72
CA ARG A 145 -1.31 -6.74 -16.62
C ARG A 145 -1.17 -8.22 -16.97
N ALA A 146 -1.55 -9.10 -16.04
CA ALA A 146 -1.55 -10.55 -16.28
C ALA A 146 -2.81 -11.04 -17.01
N GLY A 147 -3.81 -10.19 -17.21
CA GLY A 147 -5.10 -10.58 -17.80
C GLY A 147 -5.90 -11.54 -16.89
N VAL A 148 -5.70 -11.46 -15.56
CA VAL A 148 -6.37 -12.33 -14.60
C VAL A 148 -7.63 -11.67 -14.06
N VAL A 149 -8.78 -12.33 -14.22
CA VAL A 149 -10.02 -11.94 -13.54
C VAL A 149 -9.93 -12.45 -12.09
N VAL A 150 -9.80 -11.51 -11.14
CA VAL A 150 -9.67 -11.87 -9.72
C VAL A 150 -10.97 -12.43 -9.17
N LEU A 151 -12.09 -11.77 -9.44
CA LEU A 151 -13.41 -12.14 -8.95
C LEU A 151 -14.46 -12.04 -10.07
N ASP A 152 -15.39 -13.00 -10.11
CA ASP A 152 -16.58 -12.96 -10.93
C ASP A 152 -17.81 -13.41 -10.12
N GLY A 153 -18.94 -12.72 -10.32
CA GLY A 153 -20.21 -13.09 -9.68
C GLY A 153 -20.14 -13.05 -8.15
N THR A 154 -20.29 -14.22 -7.51
CA THR A 154 -20.36 -14.38 -6.05
C THR A 154 -19.05 -14.89 -5.43
N GLU A 155 -17.97 -14.94 -6.19
CA GLU A 155 -16.66 -15.38 -5.73
C GLU A 155 -16.14 -14.49 -4.58
N ARG A 156 -15.32 -15.06 -3.72
CA ARG A 156 -14.78 -14.37 -2.52
C ARG A 156 -13.32 -14.03 -2.72
N LEU A 157 -12.83 -13.01 -2.00
CA LEU A 157 -11.43 -12.61 -1.95
C LEU A 157 -10.87 -12.82 -0.55
N ALA A 158 -9.80 -13.58 -0.44
CA ALA A 158 -8.94 -13.62 0.73
C ALA A 158 -7.68 -12.79 0.47
N LEU A 159 -7.48 -11.72 1.24
CA LEU A 159 -6.28 -10.90 1.20
C LEU A 159 -5.42 -11.21 2.43
N VAL A 160 -4.27 -11.83 2.24
CA VAL A 160 -3.39 -12.30 3.31
C VAL A 160 -1.96 -11.79 3.15
N THR A 161 -1.17 -11.85 4.22
CA THR A 161 0.27 -11.57 4.16
C THR A 161 1.06 -12.83 4.49
N ALA A 162 2.28 -12.92 3.98
CA ALA A 162 3.24 -13.96 4.38
C ALA A 162 4.43 -13.34 5.13
N LEU A 163 4.15 -12.39 6.05
CA LEU A 163 5.18 -11.74 6.87
C LEU A 163 5.81 -12.71 7.87
N ASP A 164 4.98 -13.51 8.54
CA ASP A 164 5.37 -14.41 9.61
C ASP A 164 5.34 -15.88 9.18
N GLY A 165 5.42 -16.13 7.86
CA GLY A 165 5.37 -17.45 7.26
C GLY A 165 4.15 -17.65 6.37
N VAL A 166 3.89 -18.89 5.98
CA VAL A 166 2.87 -19.24 4.97
C VAL A 166 1.60 -19.89 5.55
N ALA A 167 1.45 -19.94 6.87
CA ALA A 167 0.32 -20.65 7.50
C ALA A 167 -1.05 -20.05 7.09
N ASP A 168 -1.15 -18.72 7.02
CA ASP A 168 -2.39 -18.05 6.60
C ASP A 168 -2.63 -18.23 5.10
N VAL A 169 -1.57 -18.29 4.30
CA VAL A 169 -1.64 -18.60 2.86
C VAL A 169 -2.17 -20.02 2.68
N ALA A 170 -1.59 -21.00 3.39
CA ALA A 170 -2.02 -22.41 3.33
C ALA A 170 -3.51 -22.56 3.65
N ARG A 171 -3.98 -21.86 4.70
CA ARG A 171 -5.39 -21.86 5.08
C ARG A 171 -6.29 -21.20 4.04
N ALA A 172 -5.84 -20.08 3.47
CA ALA A 172 -6.64 -19.34 2.49
C ALA A 172 -6.82 -20.11 1.18
N ILE A 173 -5.81 -20.86 0.73
CA ILE A 173 -5.89 -21.63 -0.52
C ILE A 173 -6.75 -22.91 -0.43
N GLU A 174 -7.13 -23.35 0.77
CA GLU A 174 -8.06 -24.48 0.97
C GLU A 174 -9.46 -24.13 0.45
N ASP A 175 -9.85 -22.85 0.49
CA ASP A 175 -11.11 -22.39 -0.11
C ASP A 175 -10.92 -22.22 -1.62
N THR A 176 -11.35 -23.24 -2.39
CA THR A 176 -11.19 -23.25 -3.84
C THR A 176 -12.12 -22.27 -4.56
N GLU A 177 -13.17 -21.78 -3.90
CA GLU A 177 -14.10 -20.76 -4.45
C GLU A 177 -13.63 -19.32 -4.19
N ALA A 178 -12.57 -19.14 -3.41
CA ALA A 178 -12.00 -17.83 -3.15
C ALA A 178 -10.76 -17.57 -4.01
N ALA A 179 -10.67 -16.35 -4.53
CA ALA A 179 -9.38 -15.82 -4.96
C ALA A 179 -8.52 -15.53 -3.74
N VAL A 180 -7.21 -15.79 -3.82
CA VAL A 180 -6.27 -15.47 -2.75
C VAL A 180 -5.24 -14.48 -3.28
N VAL A 181 -5.10 -13.36 -2.58
CA VAL A 181 -4.02 -12.40 -2.83
C VAL A 181 -3.05 -12.46 -1.67
N VAL A 182 -1.77 -12.73 -1.96
CA VAL A 182 -0.71 -12.79 -0.96
C VAL A 182 0.20 -11.59 -1.10
N TYR A 183 0.28 -10.78 -0.05
CA TYR A 183 1.20 -9.66 0.06
C TYR A 183 2.40 -9.98 0.93
N LYS A 184 3.52 -9.26 0.65
CA LYS A 184 4.74 -9.31 1.47
C LYS A 184 5.33 -10.72 1.59
N GLY A 185 5.02 -11.58 0.60
CA GLY A 185 5.39 -12.98 0.57
C GLY A 185 6.69 -13.30 -0.17
N GLY A 186 7.42 -12.30 -0.65
CA GLY A 186 8.54 -12.54 -1.57
C GLY A 186 9.58 -13.52 -1.04
N ARG A 187 10.00 -13.39 0.23
CA ARG A 187 10.97 -14.33 0.82
C ARG A 187 10.44 -15.77 0.92
N HIS A 188 9.11 -15.93 0.93
CA HIS A 188 8.44 -17.23 1.01
C HIS A 188 7.90 -17.72 -0.34
N LEU A 189 8.22 -17.02 -1.45
CA LEU A 189 7.69 -17.36 -2.77
C LEU A 189 7.90 -18.84 -3.15
N PRO A 190 9.10 -19.44 -2.93
CA PRO A 190 9.28 -20.87 -3.22
C PRO A 190 8.39 -21.81 -2.39
N GLU A 191 8.11 -21.41 -1.15
CA GLU A 191 7.23 -22.18 -0.26
C GLU A 191 5.77 -22.02 -0.68
N ILE A 192 5.36 -20.81 -1.05
CA ILE A 192 4.02 -20.52 -1.58
C ILE A 192 3.80 -21.33 -2.87
N ALA A 193 4.75 -21.35 -3.80
CA ALA A 193 4.66 -22.11 -5.03
C ALA A 193 4.44 -23.62 -4.75
N ARG A 194 5.20 -24.20 -3.82
CA ARG A 194 5.03 -25.61 -3.41
C ARG A 194 3.67 -25.89 -2.75
N LEU A 195 3.16 -24.96 -1.95
CA LEU A 195 1.83 -25.07 -1.36
C LEU A 195 0.74 -25.06 -2.43
N LEU A 196 0.85 -24.16 -3.43
CA LEU A 196 -0.10 -24.09 -4.54
C LEU A 196 -0.07 -25.35 -5.40
N ASP A 197 1.12 -25.89 -5.69
CA ASP A 197 1.28 -27.13 -6.44
C ASP A 197 0.62 -28.30 -5.70
N LYS A 198 0.90 -28.46 -4.41
CA LYS A 198 0.30 -29.50 -3.56
C LYS A 198 -1.22 -29.38 -3.46
N ALA A 199 -1.74 -28.16 -3.47
CA ALA A 199 -3.19 -27.89 -3.40
C ALA A 199 -3.90 -27.93 -4.77
N GLY A 200 -3.14 -28.13 -5.87
CA GLY A 200 -3.69 -28.08 -7.24
C GLY A 200 -4.18 -26.66 -7.62
N ARG A 201 -3.58 -25.61 -7.05
CA ARG A 201 -3.95 -24.20 -7.23
C ARG A 201 -2.91 -23.38 -8.02
N SER A 202 -1.95 -24.06 -8.67
CA SER A 202 -0.89 -23.40 -9.45
C SER A 202 -1.38 -22.87 -10.78
N GLU A 203 -2.41 -23.47 -11.36
CA GLU A 203 -2.98 -23.04 -12.65
C GLU A 203 -3.58 -21.64 -12.54
N GLY A 204 -3.18 -20.74 -13.44
CA GLY A 204 -3.62 -19.34 -13.44
C GLY A 204 -3.06 -18.48 -12.29
N ALA A 205 -2.30 -19.06 -11.37
CA ALA A 205 -1.65 -18.28 -10.33
C ALA A 205 -0.50 -17.45 -10.91
N VAL A 206 -0.50 -16.13 -10.61
CA VAL A 206 0.48 -15.18 -11.12
C VAL A 206 1.22 -14.49 -9.99
N PHE A 207 2.46 -14.14 -10.28
CA PHE A 207 3.37 -13.45 -9.39
C PHE A 207 3.84 -12.16 -10.04
N GLY A 208 3.92 -11.10 -9.25
CA GLY A 208 4.50 -9.82 -9.66
C GLY A 208 5.31 -9.19 -8.54
N GLU A 209 6.43 -8.60 -8.92
CA GLU A 209 7.23 -7.76 -8.03
C GLU A 209 7.71 -6.51 -8.71
N LEU A 210 7.91 -5.44 -7.94
CA LEU A 210 8.37 -4.14 -8.43
C LEU A 210 7.51 -3.60 -9.59
N LEU A 211 6.19 -3.86 -9.57
CA LEU A 211 5.25 -3.44 -10.60
C LEU A 211 5.36 -1.94 -10.88
N GLY A 212 5.55 -1.57 -12.15
CA GLY A 212 5.78 -0.20 -12.60
C GLY A 212 7.12 0.41 -12.20
N LEU A 213 8.06 -0.37 -11.67
CA LEU A 213 9.36 0.08 -11.19
C LEU A 213 10.52 -0.64 -11.92
N PRO A 214 11.73 -0.07 -11.94
CA PRO A 214 12.88 -0.75 -12.51
C PRO A 214 13.13 -2.12 -11.86
N GLY A 215 13.34 -3.15 -12.68
CA GLY A 215 13.53 -4.53 -12.22
C GLY A 215 12.23 -5.32 -12.05
N GLU A 216 11.12 -4.81 -12.57
CA GLU A 216 9.85 -5.49 -12.58
C GLU A 216 9.93 -6.93 -13.10
N GLN A 217 9.23 -7.83 -12.40
CA GLN A 217 8.95 -9.19 -12.87
C GLN A 217 7.45 -9.46 -12.78
N LEU A 218 6.93 -10.10 -13.82
CA LEU A 218 5.55 -10.58 -13.89
C LEU A 218 5.56 -11.91 -14.62
N LYS A 219 5.12 -12.98 -13.97
CA LYS A 219 5.12 -14.33 -14.55
C LYS A 219 4.17 -15.28 -13.80
N PRO A 220 3.81 -16.43 -14.40
CA PRO A 220 3.14 -17.51 -13.68
C PRO A 220 3.93 -17.94 -12.43
N VAL A 221 3.24 -18.31 -11.36
CA VAL A 221 3.92 -18.79 -10.13
C VAL A 221 4.74 -20.04 -10.41
N SER A 222 4.28 -20.92 -11.32
CA SER A 222 5.01 -22.10 -11.76
C SER A 222 6.38 -21.82 -12.38
N GLU A 223 6.59 -20.58 -12.86
CA GLU A 223 7.85 -20.12 -13.45
C GLU A 223 8.67 -19.25 -12.47
N ALA A 224 8.18 -19.03 -11.25
CA ALA A 224 8.83 -18.17 -10.27
C ALA A 224 10.19 -18.72 -9.79
N GLY A 225 10.41 -20.04 -9.92
CA GLY A 225 11.65 -20.71 -9.52
C GLY A 225 11.77 -20.86 -8.00
N ASP A 226 12.94 -21.35 -7.57
CA ASP A 226 13.25 -21.62 -6.15
C ASP A 226 13.90 -20.43 -5.43
N GLN A 227 13.98 -19.25 -6.07
CA GLN A 227 14.60 -18.08 -5.47
C GLN A 227 13.56 -17.20 -4.78
N PRO A 228 13.89 -16.66 -3.60
CA PRO A 228 13.06 -15.63 -2.97
C PRO A 228 12.95 -14.40 -3.86
N ALA A 229 11.79 -13.74 -3.81
CA ALA A 229 11.53 -12.47 -4.44
C ALA A 229 11.67 -11.30 -3.44
N THR A 230 11.50 -10.07 -3.93
CA THR A 230 11.54 -8.89 -3.07
C THR A 230 10.38 -8.86 -2.08
N TYR A 231 10.55 -8.09 -1.00
CA TYR A 231 9.53 -7.93 0.04
C TYR A 231 8.14 -7.50 -0.50
N LEU A 232 8.11 -6.68 -1.57
CA LEU A 232 6.86 -6.19 -2.16
C LEU A 232 6.29 -7.10 -3.26
N ALA A 233 6.69 -8.36 -3.29
CA ALA A 233 6.07 -9.33 -4.18
C ALA A 233 4.60 -9.54 -3.82
N THR A 234 3.79 -9.67 -4.85
CA THR A 234 2.35 -9.97 -4.79
C THR A 234 2.09 -11.24 -5.57
N VAL A 235 1.29 -12.13 -5.00
CA VAL A 235 0.79 -13.33 -5.70
C VAL A 235 -0.72 -13.25 -5.78
N ILE A 236 -1.29 -13.59 -6.94
CA ILE A 236 -2.72 -13.79 -7.13
C ILE A 236 -2.95 -15.26 -7.47
N VAL A 237 -3.84 -15.89 -6.72
CA VAL A 237 -4.33 -17.24 -6.97
C VAL A 237 -5.82 -17.13 -7.31
N PRO A 238 -6.23 -17.27 -8.55
CA PRO A 238 -7.65 -17.18 -8.92
C PRO A 238 -8.44 -18.34 -8.29
N PRO A 239 -9.77 -18.20 -8.13
CA PRO A 239 -10.62 -19.30 -7.72
C PRO A 239 -10.63 -20.42 -8.78
N VAL A 240 -10.93 -21.64 -8.36
CA VAL A 240 -11.11 -22.76 -9.30
C VAL A 240 -12.47 -22.60 -9.98
N ARG A 241 -12.44 -22.13 -11.23
CA ARG A 241 -13.65 -22.01 -12.05
C ARG A 241 -13.88 -23.31 -12.81
N ARG A 242 -14.98 -23.98 -12.50
CA ARG A 242 -15.45 -25.06 -13.35
C ARG A 242 -15.98 -24.46 -14.65
N GLU A 243 -15.69 -25.10 -15.79
CA GLU A 243 -16.31 -24.70 -17.06
C GLU A 243 -17.82 -24.56 -16.83
N ARG A 244 -18.36 -23.38 -17.09
CA ARG A 244 -19.82 -23.21 -17.11
C ARG A 244 -20.30 -24.09 -18.25
N SER A 245 -20.95 -25.20 -17.95
CA SER A 245 -21.79 -25.91 -18.93
C SER A 245 -22.89 -24.93 -19.32
N ASP A 246 -22.80 -24.42 -20.55
CA ASP A 246 -23.83 -23.58 -21.17
C ASP A 246 -25.17 -24.29 -21.03
N GLY A 247 -26.03 -23.75 -20.15
CA GLY A 247 -27.42 -24.19 -20.00
C GLY A 247 -28.36 -23.22 -20.75
#